data_207008f73c2b3ad851669512bcfbacc9
#
_entry.id   207008f73c2b3ad851669512bcfbacc9
#
_cell.length_a   1.000
_cell.length_b   1.000
_cell.length_c   1.000
_cell.angle_alpha   90.00
_cell.angle_beta   90.00
_cell.angle_gamma   90.00
#
_symmetry.space_group_name_H-M   'P 1'
#
loop_
_entity.id
_entity.type
_entity.pdbx_description
1 polymer ?
#
loop_
_entity_poly.entity_id
_entity_poly.type
_entity_poly.pdbx_seq_one_letter_code
_entity_poly.pdbx_strand_id
1 'polypeptide(L)'
;MDGTWASVLRLLDIAAPLGGYASPGSFLDLDMLYVGTGMAECEDRSHFSMWAMMASPLVSGNDPRSQSAATTAILTNALVIAVDQDAAVVPARIVVESGDCRPGLVPASPCSWQAWARPLSDGSTALALLNRVGNVSTPTAINISVLFTEVDWLQPNPYEALDLWAGGASLGLWTGAIWAMVPSHDIVLLRLVPQL
;
A
#
# COMPACT_ATOMS: atom_id res chain seq x y z
N MET A 1 -12.98 -7.70 -11.21
CA MET A 1 -11.68 -8.28 -10.77
C MET A 1 -11.82 -9.80 -10.70
N ASP A 2 -10.76 -10.58 -10.91
CA ASP A 2 -10.82 -12.06 -10.89
C ASP A 2 -10.20 -12.70 -9.62
N GLY A 3 -9.90 -11.92 -8.60
CA GLY A 3 -9.38 -12.39 -7.31
C GLY A 3 -7.96 -12.96 -7.36
N THR A 4 -7.15 -12.55 -8.33
CA THR A 4 -5.75 -12.97 -8.46
C THR A 4 -4.78 -11.83 -8.18
N TRP A 5 -3.56 -12.16 -7.73
CA TRP A 5 -2.49 -11.18 -7.54
C TRP A 5 -2.23 -10.33 -8.80
N ALA A 6 -2.21 -10.98 -9.96
CA ALA A 6 -2.03 -10.29 -11.24
C ALA A 6 -3.14 -9.26 -11.50
N SER A 7 -4.38 -9.56 -11.11
CA SER A 7 -5.50 -8.62 -11.24
C SER A 7 -5.37 -7.45 -10.28
N VAL A 8 -4.93 -7.68 -9.05
CA VAL A 8 -4.63 -6.61 -8.07
C VAL A 8 -3.60 -5.64 -8.66
N LEU A 9 -2.45 -6.16 -9.13
CA LEU A 9 -1.39 -5.33 -9.71
C LEU A 9 -1.88 -4.57 -10.94
N ARG A 10 -2.64 -5.21 -11.82
CA ARG A 10 -3.19 -4.55 -13.02
C ARG A 10 -4.10 -3.38 -12.66
N LEU A 11 -4.96 -3.52 -11.66
CA LEU A 11 -5.85 -2.44 -11.24
C LEU A 11 -5.08 -1.28 -10.60
N LEU A 12 -4.07 -1.58 -9.79
CA LEU A 12 -3.17 -0.55 -9.24
C LEU A 12 -2.46 0.24 -10.33
N ASP A 13 -1.92 -0.45 -11.34
CA ASP A 13 -1.21 0.19 -12.45
C ASP A 13 -2.14 1.09 -13.30
N ILE A 14 -3.40 0.68 -13.47
CA ILE A 14 -4.42 1.51 -14.15
C ILE A 14 -4.81 2.71 -13.29
N ALA A 15 -4.96 2.53 -11.98
CA ALA A 15 -5.40 3.59 -11.07
C ALA A 15 -4.30 4.60 -10.71
N ALA A 16 -3.03 4.20 -10.75
CA ALA A 16 -1.89 5.04 -10.37
C ALA A 16 -1.91 6.46 -10.99
N PRO A 17 -2.15 6.64 -12.30
CA PRO A 17 -2.19 7.97 -12.91
C PRO A 17 -3.50 8.73 -12.65
N LEU A 18 -4.50 8.11 -12.05
CA LEU A 18 -5.85 8.67 -11.91
C LEU A 18 -6.07 9.39 -10.57
N GLY A 19 -5.09 9.42 -9.66
CA GLY A 19 -5.23 10.00 -8.33
C GLY A 19 -5.76 11.44 -8.32
N GLY A 20 -5.45 12.24 -9.34
CA GLY A 20 -5.93 13.62 -9.45
C GLY A 20 -7.44 13.77 -9.68
N TYR A 21 -8.19 12.69 -9.93
CA TYR A 21 -9.64 12.71 -10.11
C TYR A 21 -10.42 12.40 -8.81
N ALA A 22 -9.71 12.00 -7.74
CA ALA A 22 -10.33 11.75 -6.45
C ALA A 22 -10.37 13.03 -5.59
N SER A 23 -11.43 13.15 -4.81
CA SER A 23 -11.65 14.26 -3.87
C SER A 23 -12.75 13.86 -2.89
N PRO A 24 -12.99 14.60 -1.79
CA PRO A 24 -14.12 14.33 -0.91
C PRO A 24 -15.44 14.24 -1.69
N GLY A 25 -16.08 13.05 -1.62
CA GLY A 25 -17.31 12.74 -2.36
C GLY A 25 -17.10 12.16 -3.78
N SER A 26 -15.83 12.00 -4.23
CA SER A 26 -15.50 11.39 -5.52
C SER A 26 -14.29 10.45 -5.34
N PHE A 27 -14.51 9.15 -5.47
CA PHE A 27 -13.51 8.13 -5.18
C PHE A 27 -13.11 7.36 -6.43
N LEU A 28 -11.85 6.89 -6.47
CA LEU A 28 -11.42 5.88 -7.43
C LEU A 28 -11.91 4.52 -6.93
N ASP A 29 -12.76 3.86 -7.69
CA ASP A 29 -13.24 2.52 -7.36
C ASP A 29 -12.35 1.48 -8.05
N LEU A 30 -11.55 0.76 -7.26
CA LEU A 30 -10.66 -0.30 -7.71
C LEU A 30 -11.33 -1.68 -7.71
N ASP A 31 -12.67 -1.73 -7.64
CA ASP A 31 -13.47 -2.96 -7.51
C ASP A 31 -13.45 -3.54 -6.07
N MET A 32 -14.24 -4.57 -5.84
CA MET A 32 -14.40 -5.22 -4.54
C MET A 32 -13.10 -5.84 -4.02
N LEU A 33 -13.01 -5.94 -2.70
CA LEU A 33 -11.95 -6.69 -2.03
C LEU A 33 -12.19 -8.21 -2.16
N TYR A 34 -11.17 -8.93 -2.63
CA TYR A 34 -11.15 -10.40 -2.72
C TYR A 34 -10.31 -11.05 -1.60
N VAL A 35 -10.16 -10.35 -0.49
CA VAL A 35 -9.41 -10.83 0.69
C VAL A 35 -10.02 -12.13 1.23
N GLY A 36 -9.19 -13.16 1.40
CA GLY A 36 -9.63 -14.47 1.90
C GLY A 36 -10.33 -15.36 0.88
N THR A 37 -10.22 -15.07 -0.42
CA THR A 37 -10.92 -15.82 -1.47
C THR A 37 -9.98 -16.65 -2.38
N GLY A 38 -8.74 -16.90 -1.96
CA GLY A 38 -7.83 -17.79 -2.67
C GLY A 38 -6.43 -17.25 -2.93
N MET A 39 -6.17 -15.97 -2.69
CA MET A 39 -4.82 -15.41 -2.67
C MET A 39 -4.07 -15.84 -1.38
N ALA A 40 -2.75 -15.73 -1.39
CA ALA A 40 -1.95 -15.92 -0.18
C ALA A 40 -2.21 -14.77 0.82
N GLU A 41 -2.01 -15.02 2.13
CA GLU A 41 -2.26 -14.02 3.18
C GLU A 41 -1.45 -12.72 2.96
N CYS A 42 -0.21 -12.81 2.47
CA CYS A 42 0.60 -11.64 2.14
C CYS A 42 0.00 -10.85 0.96
N GLU A 43 -0.56 -11.53 -0.04
CA GLU A 43 -1.26 -10.91 -1.16
C GLU A 43 -2.57 -10.25 -0.71
N ASP A 44 -3.33 -10.90 0.17
CA ASP A 44 -4.53 -10.35 0.79
C ASP A 44 -4.22 -9.08 1.59
N ARG A 45 -3.14 -9.10 2.37
CA ARG A 45 -2.67 -7.95 3.14
C ARG A 45 -2.22 -6.80 2.23
N SER A 46 -1.47 -7.11 1.17
CA SER A 46 -1.04 -6.14 0.17
C SER A 46 -2.23 -5.52 -0.57
N HIS A 47 -3.19 -6.34 -0.98
CA HIS A 47 -4.43 -5.90 -1.62
C HIS A 47 -5.19 -4.91 -0.74
N PHE A 48 -5.50 -5.28 0.50
CA PHE A 48 -6.22 -4.43 1.46
C PHE A 48 -5.49 -3.12 1.72
N SER A 49 -4.17 -3.18 1.93
CA SER A 49 -3.32 -2.00 2.13
C SER A 49 -3.36 -1.05 0.96
N MET A 50 -3.26 -1.56 -0.27
CA MET A 50 -3.21 -0.71 -1.45
C MET A 50 -4.58 -0.08 -1.76
N TRP A 51 -5.71 -0.77 -1.52
CA TRP A 51 -7.03 -0.14 -1.60
C TRP A 51 -7.16 1.02 -0.61
N ALA A 52 -6.70 0.82 0.63
CA ALA A 52 -6.65 1.89 1.63
C ALA A 52 -5.73 3.05 1.21
N MET A 53 -4.55 2.77 0.65
CA MET A 53 -3.65 3.79 0.11
C MET A 53 -4.28 4.60 -1.03
N MET A 54 -5.10 3.97 -1.86
CA MET A 54 -5.78 4.61 -2.99
C MET A 54 -7.08 5.33 -2.60
N ALA A 55 -7.49 5.31 -1.32
CA ALA A 55 -8.80 5.79 -0.86
C ALA A 55 -9.95 5.17 -1.66
N SER A 56 -9.83 3.90 -2.04
CA SER A 56 -10.84 3.16 -2.78
C SER A 56 -11.87 2.57 -1.82
N PRO A 57 -13.17 2.57 -2.16
CA PRO A 57 -14.18 1.99 -1.28
C PRO A 57 -13.84 0.56 -0.84
N LEU A 58 -13.77 0.31 0.46
CA LEU A 58 -13.44 -1.00 1.04
C LEU A 58 -14.68 -1.91 1.07
N VAL A 59 -15.14 -2.34 -0.10
CA VAL A 59 -16.33 -3.20 -0.26
C VAL A 59 -15.87 -4.65 -0.29
N SER A 60 -16.22 -5.43 0.75
CA SER A 60 -15.86 -6.85 0.85
C SER A 60 -16.66 -7.72 -0.13
N GLY A 61 -15.95 -8.49 -0.97
CA GLY A 61 -16.53 -9.44 -1.92
C GLY A 61 -16.59 -10.89 -1.42
N ASN A 62 -16.17 -11.16 -0.17
CA ASN A 62 -16.20 -12.49 0.42
C ASN A 62 -17.47 -12.73 1.27
N ASP A 63 -17.71 -13.99 1.65
CA ASP A 63 -18.78 -14.35 2.57
C ASP A 63 -18.35 -14.17 4.03
N PRO A 64 -18.90 -13.19 4.78
CA PRO A 64 -18.50 -12.90 6.15
C PRO A 64 -18.83 -14.03 7.13
N ARG A 65 -19.70 -14.97 6.76
CA ARG A 65 -20.10 -16.11 7.61
C ARG A 65 -19.04 -17.22 7.64
N SER A 66 -18.13 -17.25 6.67
CA SER A 66 -17.11 -18.29 6.50
C SER A 66 -15.68 -17.76 6.47
N GLN A 67 -15.45 -16.54 6.96
CA GLN A 67 -14.12 -15.94 7.02
C GLN A 67 -13.19 -16.65 8.01
N SER A 68 -11.92 -16.80 7.65
CA SER A 68 -10.88 -17.21 8.57
C SER A 68 -10.55 -16.10 9.58
N ALA A 69 -9.90 -16.45 10.68
CA ALA A 69 -9.41 -15.46 11.63
C ALA A 69 -8.39 -14.50 10.99
N ALA A 70 -7.53 -15.00 10.09
CA ALA A 70 -6.57 -14.17 9.35
C ALA A 70 -7.29 -13.18 8.42
N THR A 71 -8.28 -13.64 7.64
CA THR A 71 -9.12 -12.78 6.80
C THR A 71 -9.80 -11.68 7.62
N THR A 72 -10.40 -12.06 8.75
CA THR A 72 -11.05 -11.09 9.65
C THR A 72 -10.04 -10.07 10.18
N ALA A 73 -8.85 -10.50 10.61
CA ALA A 73 -7.81 -9.60 11.10
C ALA A 73 -7.35 -8.58 10.05
N ILE A 74 -7.25 -9.01 8.78
CA ILE A 74 -6.93 -8.11 7.67
C ILE A 74 -8.06 -7.09 7.48
N LEU A 75 -9.30 -7.55 7.28
CA LEU A 75 -10.44 -6.69 6.95
C LEU A 75 -10.87 -5.76 8.09
N THR A 76 -10.43 -6.02 9.33
CA THR A 76 -10.77 -5.21 10.51
C THR A 76 -9.56 -4.47 11.10
N ASN A 77 -8.44 -4.39 10.38
CA ASN A 77 -7.28 -3.61 10.84
C ASN A 77 -7.63 -2.12 10.88
N ALA A 78 -7.91 -1.61 12.09
CA ALA A 78 -8.35 -0.23 12.30
C ALA A 78 -7.33 0.82 11.83
N LEU A 79 -6.03 0.52 11.89
CA LEU A 79 -4.98 1.45 11.48
C LEU A 79 -4.91 1.59 9.96
N VAL A 80 -5.10 0.50 9.23
CA VAL A 80 -5.16 0.51 7.75
C VAL A 80 -6.47 1.16 7.29
N ILE A 81 -7.59 0.85 7.95
CA ILE A 81 -8.88 1.50 7.68
C ILE A 81 -8.78 3.01 7.93
N ALA A 82 -8.07 3.45 8.97
CA ALA A 82 -7.87 4.88 9.24
C ALA A 82 -7.08 5.60 8.12
N VAL A 83 -6.19 4.90 7.42
CA VAL A 83 -5.54 5.46 6.22
C VAL A 83 -6.58 5.66 5.11
N ASP A 84 -7.43 4.67 4.86
CA ASP A 84 -8.50 4.77 3.86
C ASP A 84 -9.46 5.93 4.15
N GLN A 85 -9.92 6.01 5.39
CA GLN A 85 -10.94 6.95 5.87
C GLN A 85 -10.39 8.37 6.16
N ASP A 86 -9.16 8.66 5.74
CA ASP A 86 -8.59 10.00 5.94
C ASP A 86 -9.40 11.07 5.20
N ALA A 87 -9.75 12.15 5.92
CA ALA A 87 -10.68 13.18 5.45
C ALA A 87 -10.19 13.97 4.21
N ALA A 88 -8.89 13.97 3.92
CA ALA A 88 -8.35 14.62 2.73
C ALA A 88 -8.70 13.89 1.44
N VAL A 89 -9.00 12.56 1.50
CA VAL A 89 -9.32 11.72 0.34
C VAL A 89 -8.29 11.86 -0.80
N VAL A 90 -7.01 12.03 -0.46
CA VAL A 90 -5.92 12.11 -1.44
C VAL A 90 -5.39 10.71 -1.68
N PRO A 91 -5.51 10.10 -2.87
CA PRO A 91 -4.92 8.81 -3.16
C PRO A 91 -3.39 8.85 -3.10
N ALA A 92 -2.79 7.70 -2.78
CA ALA A 92 -1.35 7.56 -2.85
C ALA A 92 -0.83 7.73 -4.28
N ARG A 93 0.41 8.16 -4.38
CA ARG A 93 1.16 8.18 -5.64
C ARG A 93 2.43 7.35 -5.52
N ILE A 94 2.91 6.81 -6.63
CA ILE A 94 4.22 6.18 -6.72
C ILE A 94 5.27 7.28 -6.53
N VAL A 95 6.19 7.08 -5.60
CA VAL A 95 7.31 7.99 -5.34
C VAL A 95 8.63 7.40 -5.83
N VAL A 96 8.78 6.08 -5.78
CA VAL A 96 9.91 5.33 -6.33
C VAL A 96 9.43 4.01 -6.91
N GLU A 97 10.01 3.59 -8.03
CA GLU A 97 9.75 2.26 -8.59
C GLU A 97 10.99 1.66 -9.26
N SER A 98 11.06 0.33 -9.32
CA SER A 98 12.14 -0.38 -9.98
C SER A 98 11.73 -0.75 -11.42
N GLY A 99 12.05 0.07 -12.38
CA GLY A 99 11.68 -0.17 -13.77
C GLY A 99 10.39 0.53 -14.18
N ASP A 100 9.68 0.03 -15.20
CA ASP A 100 8.46 0.63 -15.73
C ASP A 100 7.25 -0.25 -15.42
N CYS A 101 6.34 0.27 -14.61
CA CYS A 101 5.13 -0.43 -14.19
C CYS A 101 3.88 -0.08 -15.03
N ARG A 102 4.02 0.72 -16.09
CA ARG A 102 2.86 1.17 -16.89
C ARG A 102 2.16 0.02 -17.62
N PRO A 103 0.83 -0.04 -17.59
CA PRO A 103 0.07 -1.08 -18.27
C PRO A 103 0.31 -1.08 -19.79
N GLY A 104 0.41 -2.25 -20.39
CA GLY A 104 0.49 -2.41 -21.86
C GLY A 104 1.85 -2.18 -22.48
N LEU A 105 2.88 -1.83 -21.72
CA LEU A 105 4.25 -1.81 -22.17
C LEU A 105 4.94 -3.13 -21.89
N VAL A 106 5.82 -3.56 -22.80
CA VAL A 106 6.83 -4.59 -22.52
C VAL A 106 8.08 -3.84 -22.06
N PRO A 107 8.27 -3.64 -20.75
CA PRO A 107 9.36 -2.82 -20.25
C PRO A 107 10.70 -3.49 -20.49
N ALA A 108 11.72 -2.69 -20.80
CA ALA A 108 13.10 -3.18 -20.86
C ALA A 108 13.60 -3.67 -19.48
N SER A 109 12.95 -3.23 -18.42
CA SER A 109 13.13 -3.70 -17.04
C SER A 109 11.77 -3.87 -16.39
N PRO A 110 11.36 -5.10 -16.03
CA PRO A 110 10.06 -5.32 -15.38
C PRO A 110 10.02 -4.68 -14.00
N CYS A 111 8.86 -4.13 -13.65
CA CYS A 111 8.61 -3.54 -12.34
C CYS A 111 8.62 -4.63 -11.25
N SER A 112 9.64 -4.61 -10.40
CA SER A 112 9.78 -5.58 -9.32
C SER A 112 9.20 -5.08 -8.00
N TRP A 113 9.24 -3.78 -7.75
CA TRP A 113 8.73 -3.17 -6.53
C TRP A 113 8.34 -1.70 -6.76
N GLN A 114 7.50 -1.21 -5.87
CA GLN A 114 7.08 0.19 -5.84
C GLN A 114 7.03 0.71 -4.40
N ALA A 115 7.38 1.98 -4.23
CA ALA A 115 7.08 2.74 -3.03
C ALA A 115 5.98 3.77 -3.36
N TRP A 116 4.96 3.80 -2.51
CA TRP A 116 3.80 4.67 -2.63
C TRP A 116 3.70 5.55 -1.39
N ALA A 117 3.40 6.82 -1.56
CA ALA A 117 3.18 7.72 -0.45
C ALA A 117 1.85 8.46 -0.60
N ARG A 118 1.19 8.68 0.55
CA ARG A 118 -0.08 9.38 0.68
C ARG A 118 0.00 10.40 1.81
N PRO A 119 -0.20 11.72 1.57
CA PRO A 119 -0.33 12.68 2.65
C PRO A 119 -1.65 12.46 3.39
N LEU A 120 -1.63 12.56 4.72
CA LEU A 120 -2.81 12.45 5.56
C LEU A 120 -3.19 13.82 6.14
N SER A 121 -4.46 13.99 6.46
CA SER A 121 -5.05 15.26 6.91
C SER A 121 -4.45 15.81 8.22
N ASP A 122 -3.81 14.97 9.03
CA ASP A 122 -3.15 15.35 10.28
C ASP A 122 -1.67 15.73 10.10
N GLY A 123 -1.17 15.82 8.87
CA GLY A 123 0.22 16.15 8.55
C GLY A 123 1.17 14.95 8.57
N SER A 124 0.72 13.76 8.94
CA SER A 124 1.48 12.52 8.78
C SER A 124 1.43 12.02 7.32
N THR A 125 2.26 11.03 6.99
CA THR A 125 2.28 10.41 5.66
C THR A 125 2.15 8.91 5.80
N ALA A 126 1.22 8.29 5.06
CA ALA A 126 1.22 6.85 4.87
C ALA A 126 2.21 6.48 3.76
N LEU A 127 3.10 5.52 4.03
CA LEU A 127 4.12 5.01 3.12
C LEU A 127 3.95 3.50 2.96
N ALA A 128 3.81 3.04 1.72
CA ALA A 128 3.72 1.63 1.38
C ALA A 128 4.93 1.21 0.54
N LEU A 129 5.62 0.16 0.98
CA LEU A 129 6.71 -0.48 0.26
C LEU A 129 6.20 -1.84 -0.23
N LEU A 130 5.95 -1.98 -1.53
CA LEU A 130 5.29 -3.12 -2.15
C LEU A 130 6.28 -3.94 -2.99
N ASN A 131 6.47 -5.22 -2.65
CA ASN A 131 7.18 -6.17 -3.49
C ASN A 131 6.17 -6.87 -4.42
N ARG A 132 6.33 -6.70 -5.72
CA ARG A 132 5.37 -7.15 -6.75
C ARG A 132 5.70 -8.51 -7.32
N VAL A 133 6.91 -9.04 -7.04
CA VAL A 133 7.46 -10.23 -7.71
C VAL A 133 7.88 -11.31 -6.73
N GLY A 134 8.25 -12.47 -7.28
CA GLY A 134 8.75 -13.62 -6.55
C GLY A 134 7.73 -14.73 -6.41
N ASN A 135 7.93 -15.61 -5.44
CA ASN A 135 7.06 -16.75 -5.16
C ASN A 135 6.66 -16.75 -3.69
N VAL A 136 5.38 -16.80 -3.42
CA VAL A 136 4.85 -16.77 -2.04
C VAL A 136 5.18 -18.03 -1.24
N SER A 137 5.38 -19.16 -1.90
CA SER A 137 5.76 -20.42 -1.24
C SER A 137 7.25 -20.50 -0.89
N THR A 138 8.09 -19.74 -1.61
CA THR A 138 9.53 -19.59 -1.35
C THR A 138 9.90 -18.10 -1.42
N PRO A 139 9.45 -17.31 -0.42
CA PRO A 139 9.53 -15.86 -0.52
C PRO A 139 10.98 -15.37 -0.56
N THR A 140 11.24 -14.45 -1.49
CA THR A 140 12.49 -13.72 -1.58
C THR A 140 12.22 -12.26 -1.19
N ALA A 141 12.94 -11.76 -0.20
CA ALA A 141 12.78 -10.39 0.23
C ALA A 141 13.65 -9.44 -0.61
N ILE A 142 13.08 -8.29 -0.96
CA ILE A 142 13.75 -7.19 -1.63
C ILE A 142 13.94 -6.05 -0.63
N ASN A 143 15.13 -5.45 -0.61
CA ASN A 143 15.33 -4.20 0.13
C ASN A 143 14.75 -3.04 -0.68
N ILE A 144 13.69 -2.43 -0.15
CA ILE A 144 13.07 -1.24 -0.73
C ILE A 144 13.43 -0.04 0.14
N SER A 145 14.03 0.97 -0.47
CA SER A 145 14.48 2.19 0.19
C SER A 145 13.85 3.40 -0.47
N VAL A 146 13.45 4.38 0.34
CA VAL A 146 12.88 5.67 -0.10
C VAL A 146 13.68 6.79 0.56
N LEU A 147 14.21 7.70 -0.25
CA LEU A 147 14.75 8.96 0.24
C LEU A 147 13.58 9.91 0.53
N PHE A 148 13.64 10.63 1.65
CA PHE A 148 12.57 11.59 1.98
C PHE A 148 12.46 12.73 0.96
N THR A 149 13.54 13.02 0.24
CA THR A 149 13.55 13.97 -0.88
C THR A 149 12.77 13.49 -2.11
N GLU A 150 12.43 12.21 -2.20
CA GLU A 150 11.60 11.64 -3.27
C GLU A 150 10.10 11.85 -3.00
N VAL A 151 9.76 12.33 -1.81
CA VAL A 151 8.38 12.60 -1.37
C VAL A 151 8.23 14.11 -1.14
N ASP A 152 7.71 14.84 -2.12
CA ASP A 152 7.75 16.31 -2.22
C ASP A 152 7.23 17.06 -0.99
N TRP A 153 6.32 16.45 -0.20
CA TRP A 153 5.74 17.10 0.99
C TRP A 153 6.44 16.72 2.29
N LEU A 154 7.37 15.75 2.29
CA LEU A 154 8.17 15.48 3.47
C LEU A 154 9.18 16.60 3.70
N GLN A 155 9.26 17.05 4.94
CA GLN A 155 10.21 18.06 5.36
C GLN A 155 11.52 17.38 5.84
N PRO A 156 12.64 18.10 5.96
CA PRO A 156 13.91 17.54 6.45
C PRO A 156 13.92 17.23 7.95
N ASN A 157 12.75 17.06 8.57
CA ASN A 157 12.58 16.74 9.98
C ASN A 157 12.70 15.21 10.21
N PRO A 158 13.00 14.78 11.44
CA PRO A 158 12.84 13.38 11.81
C PRO A 158 11.37 12.96 11.75
N TYR A 159 11.13 11.72 11.36
CA TYR A 159 9.81 11.09 11.40
C TYR A 159 9.83 9.85 12.27
N GLU A 160 8.86 9.72 13.16
CA GLU A 160 8.59 8.45 13.81
C GLU A 160 7.84 7.54 12.83
N ALA A 161 8.38 6.36 12.56
CA ALA A 161 7.74 5.38 11.69
C ALA A 161 6.95 4.38 12.54
N LEU A 162 5.66 4.26 12.26
CA LEU A 162 4.74 3.33 12.93
C LEU A 162 4.33 2.24 11.95
N ASP A 163 4.52 0.95 12.32
CA ASP A 163 4.09 -0.18 11.50
C ASP A 163 2.59 -0.45 11.70
N LEU A 164 1.79 -0.24 10.65
CA LEU A 164 0.34 -0.37 10.71
C LEU A 164 -0.15 -1.82 10.77
N TRP A 165 0.70 -2.78 10.37
CA TRP A 165 0.39 -4.21 10.50
C TRP A 165 0.88 -4.79 11.82
N ALA A 166 1.77 -4.11 12.53
CA ALA A 166 2.21 -4.47 13.88
C ALA A 166 1.50 -3.67 14.98
N GLY A 167 0.23 -3.30 14.76
CA GLY A 167 -0.56 -2.56 15.76
C GLY A 167 -0.08 -1.14 16.05
N GLY A 168 0.64 -0.51 15.11
CA GLY A 168 1.22 0.82 15.29
C GLY A 168 2.52 0.82 16.08
N ALA A 169 3.22 -0.31 16.15
CA ALA A 169 4.52 -0.40 16.82
C ALA A 169 5.51 0.58 16.21
N SER A 170 6.20 1.34 17.07
CA SER A 170 7.23 2.29 16.64
C SER A 170 8.48 1.56 16.17
N LEU A 171 8.94 1.91 14.97
CA LEU A 171 10.23 1.50 14.40
C LEU A 171 11.34 2.53 14.68
N GLY A 172 11.06 3.50 15.56
CA GLY A 172 11.98 4.57 15.91
C GLY A 172 11.94 5.76 14.96
N LEU A 173 12.93 6.64 15.14
CA LEU A 173 13.06 7.88 14.38
C LEU A 173 13.91 7.67 13.14
N TRP A 174 13.43 8.19 12.02
CA TRP A 174 14.08 8.12 10.71
C TRP A 174 14.33 9.52 10.16
N THR A 175 15.50 9.70 9.55
CA THR A 175 15.91 10.96 8.91
C THR A 175 16.52 10.68 7.55
N GLY A 176 16.13 11.46 6.55
CA GLY A 176 16.69 11.42 5.21
C GLY A 176 16.25 10.22 4.35
N ALA A 177 16.14 9.03 4.92
CA ALA A 177 15.67 7.83 4.21
C ALA A 177 15.02 6.84 5.16
N ILE A 178 14.17 5.97 4.59
CA ILE A 178 13.61 4.80 5.26
C ILE A 178 13.70 3.59 4.33
N TRP A 179 13.89 2.39 4.89
CA TRP A 179 14.00 1.16 4.12
C TRP A 179 13.44 -0.04 4.89
N ALA A 180 13.03 -1.06 4.15
CA ALA A 180 12.62 -2.35 4.73
C ALA A 180 12.91 -3.51 3.77
N MET A 181 13.08 -4.71 4.33
CA MET A 181 13.10 -5.96 3.59
C MET A 181 11.67 -6.44 3.40
N VAL A 182 11.19 -6.48 2.16
CA VAL A 182 9.81 -6.83 1.82
C VAL A 182 9.77 -8.18 1.12
N PRO A 183 9.16 -9.21 1.72
CA PRO A 183 9.01 -10.54 1.10
C PRO A 183 8.20 -10.49 -0.20
N SER A 184 8.27 -11.57 -1.00
CA SER A 184 7.50 -11.72 -2.25
C SER A 184 6.00 -11.46 -2.03
N HIS A 185 5.41 -10.62 -2.88
CA HIS A 185 4.00 -10.21 -2.90
C HIS A 185 3.51 -9.55 -1.60
N ASP A 186 4.42 -9.21 -0.70
CA ASP A 186 4.11 -8.58 0.58
C ASP A 186 4.27 -7.06 0.54
N ILE A 187 3.83 -6.42 1.61
CA ILE A 187 3.85 -4.97 1.79
C ILE A 187 4.32 -4.61 3.21
N VAL A 188 5.11 -3.58 3.30
CA VAL A 188 5.34 -2.85 4.56
C VAL A 188 4.55 -1.55 4.47
N LEU A 189 3.61 -1.36 5.39
CA LEU A 189 2.76 -0.17 5.45
C LEU A 189 3.04 0.61 6.72
N LEU A 190 3.56 1.80 6.55
CA LEU A 190 4.02 2.67 7.63
C LEU A 190 3.21 3.96 7.70
N ARG A 191 3.11 4.52 8.89
CA ARG A 191 2.72 5.92 9.09
C ARG A 191 3.93 6.69 9.58
N LEU A 192 4.34 7.70 8.84
CA LEU A 192 5.43 8.61 9.17
C LEU A 192 4.85 9.83 9.86
N VAL A 193 5.13 9.99 11.15
CA VAL A 193 4.65 11.11 11.98
C VAL A 193 5.79 12.10 12.16
N PRO A 194 5.65 13.36 11.66
CA PRO A 194 6.71 14.35 11.79
C PRO A 194 6.98 14.67 13.27
N GLN A 195 8.25 14.76 13.61
CA GLN A 195 8.70 15.22 14.94
C GLN A 195 9.15 16.66 14.83
N LEU A 196 8.56 17.52 15.65
CA LEU A 196 8.83 18.97 15.71
C LEU A 196 10.05 19.28 16.59
#